data_7f1f5edcd84ae35b13b97b7b1bb0d531
#
_entry.id   7f1f5edcd84ae35b13b97b7b1bb0d531
#
_cell.length_a   1.000
_cell.length_b   1.000
_cell.length_c   1.000
_cell.angle_alpha   90.00
_cell.angle_beta   90.00
_cell.angle_gamma   90.00
#
_symmetry.space_group_name_H-M   'P 1'
#
loop_
_entity.id
_entity.type
_entity.pdbx_description
1 polymer ?
#
loop_
_entity_poly.entity_id
_entity_poly.type
_entity_poly.pdbx_seq_one_letter_code
_entity_poly.pdbx_strand_id
1 'polypeptide(L)'
;MTTMGARDAALEALEKCRRDGAWSGAAIDSVIKKAGLDGREAALASRLSLGVLQNSSLCDFYIGAFCTQSVKKLEPKLRDILRLGVYQLVFLDKIPPRAAVNESVALCRRCGLDRAAGLVNAVLRRVGENRNSLPAIPNAGSAEHLSIKYSHPIWLVDRLITERGYDFTEAFLRCCNTPPGLDIQVNTLKVSADDYARALARSDIAYTLCDFPSGCITLHGGSVTALPGFEEGLFYVQDRAARMAVEIAAPMPGMRVLDACSAPGGKAFSAAVRMENRGRILACDIHEKKLALIRQGAERLGIDIITTEARDARRSDAALEGAFDV
;
A
#
# COMPACT_ATOMS: atom_id res chain seq x y z
N MET A 1 12.45 -16.25 26.16
CA MET A 1 11.48 -15.91 25.07
C MET A 1 12.31 -15.46 23.89
N THR A 2 12.25 -16.17 22.78
CA THR A 2 12.97 -15.76 21.55
C THR A 2 12.31 -14.47 21.05
N THR A 3 13.08 -13.40 20.89
CA THR A 3 12.57 -12.13 20.34
C THR A 3 12.05 -12.37 18.92
N MET A 4 10.86 -11.86 18.63
CA MET A 4 10.23 -11.95 17.30
C MET A 4 11.08 -11.15 16.30
N GLY A 5 11.57 -11.80 15.24
CA GLY A 5 12.32 -11.15 14.18
C GLY A 5 11.43 -10.71 13.02
N ALA A 6 12.02 -10.04 12.01
CA ALA A 6 11.28 -9.53 10.83
C ALA A 6 10.46 -10.60 10.11
N ARG A 7 10.98 -11.83 10.01
CA ARG A 7 10.29 -12.92 9.29
C ARG A 7 9.11 -13.47 10.07
N ASP A 8 9.22 -13.52 11.39
CA ASP A 8 8.11 -13.92 12.27
C ASP A 8 7.00 -12.86 12.21
N ALA A 9 7.37 -11.58 12.26
CA ALA A 9 6.44 -10.47 12.12
C ALA A 9 5.75 -10.46 10.73
N ALA A 10 6.49 -10.71 9.66
CA ALA A 10 5.93 -10.80 8.32
C ALA A 10 4.92 -11.95 8.21
N LEU A 11 5.23 -13.12 8.78
CA LEU A 11 4.30 -14.25 8.79
C LEU A 11 3.03 -13.94 9.58
N GLU A 12 3.14 -13.32 10.78
CA GLU A 12 1.96 -12.92 11.58
C GLU A 12 1.10 -11.89 10.83
N ALA A 13 1.71 -10.95 10.13
CA ALA A 13 0.98 -9.97 9.31
C ALA A 13 0.23 -10.63 8.15
N LEU A 14 0.86 -11.57 7.44
CA LEU A 14 0.20 -12.35 6.38
C LEU A 14 -0.96 -13.19 6.91
N GLU A 15 -0.80 -13.80 8.09
CA GLU A 15 -1.87 -14.55 8.74
C GLU A 15 -3.06 -13.66 9.10
N LYS A 16 -2.83 -12.46 9.65
CA LYS A 16 -3.89 -11.48 9.94
C LYS A 16 -4.64 -11.05 8.67
N CYS A 17 -3.91 -10.74 7.60
CA CYS A 17 -4.54 -10.39 6.31
C CYS A 17 -5.43 -11.54 5.80
N ARG A 18 -4.96 -12.78 5.88
CA ARG A 18 -5.69 -13.95 5.37
C ARG A 18 -6.86 -14.36 6.22
N ARG A 19 -6.73 -14.35 7.56
CA ARG A 19 -7.76 -14.87 8.49
C ARG A 19 -8.81 -13.82 8.82
N ASP A 20 -8.37 -12.59 9.06
CA ASP A 20 -9.20 -11.55 9.64
C ASP A 20 -9.63 -10.53 8.59
N GLY A 21 -9.19 -10.69 7.32
CA GLY A 21 -9.43 -9.70 6.27
C GLY A 21 -8.80 -8.34 6.58
N ALA A 22 -7.77 -8.33 7.43
CA ALA A 22 -7.15 -7.08 7.87
C ALA A 22 -6.46 -6.35 6.71
N TRP A 23 -6.57 -5.04 6.69
CA TRP A 23 -5.84 -4.20 5.74
C TRP A 23 -4.34 -4.38 5.94
N SER A 24 -3.62 -4.63 4.86
CA SER A 24 -2.20 -5.01 4.91
C SER A 24 -1.34 -4.00 5.67
N GLY A 25 -1.47 -2.71 5.40
CA GLY A 25 -0.73 -1.66 6.12
C GLY A 25 -0.99 -1.71 7.62
N ALA A 26 -2.26 -1.71 8.04
CA ALA A 26 -2.63 -1.74 9.45
C ALA A 26 -2.18 -3.04 10.16
N ALA A 27 -2.24 -4.18 9.47
CA ALA A 27 -1.77 -5.46 10.00
C ALA A 27 -0.25 -5.44 10.25
N ILE A 28 0.51 -4.96 9.26
CA ILE A 28 1.97 -4.85 9.33
C ILE A 28 2.38 -3.90 10.45
N ASP A 29 1.83 -2.68 10.49
CA ASP A 29 2.14 -1.69 11.52
C ASP A 29 1.82 -2.20 12.93
N SER A 30 0.66 -2.84 13.09
CA SER A 30 0.26 -3.44 14.37
C SER A 30 1.24 -4.50 14.85
N VAL A 31 1.72 -5.36 13.94
CA VAL A 31 2.66 -6.44 14.31
C VAL A 31 4.04 -5.87 14.61
N ILE A 32 4.55 -4.94 13.81
CA ILE A 32 5.84 -4.27 14.02
C ILE A 32 5.89 -3.58 15.38
N LYS A 33 4.84 -2.81 15.71
CA LYS A 33 4.71 -2.14 17.01
C LYS A 33 4.68 -3.13 18.17
N LYS A 34 3.87 -4.19 18.05
CA LYS A 34 3.76 -5.25 19.06
C LYS A 34 5.09 -5.98 19.29
N ALA A 35 5.84 -6.22 18.22
CA ALA A 35 7.12 -6.91 18.25
C ALA A 35 8.29 -6.02 18.72
N GLY A 36 8.12 -4.70 18.77
CA GLY A 36 9.16 -3.75 19.14
C GLY A 36 10.37 -3.80 18.20
N LEU A 37 10.13 -4.01 16.89
CA LEU A 37 11.22 -4.13 15.91
C LEU A 37 11.93 -2.79 15.70
N ASP A 38 13.25 -2.84 15.56
CA ASP A 38 14.04 -1.68 15.16
C ASP A 38 13.79 -1.26 13.70
N GLY A 39 14.34 -0.11 13.28
CA GLY A 39 14.10 0.44 11.96
C GLY A 39 14.46 -0.51 10.81
N ARG A 40 15.54 -1.30 10.93
CA ARG A 40 15.98 -2.25 9.91
C ARG A 40 15.09 -3.48 9.85
N GLU A 41 14.78 -4.07 11.00
CA GLU A 41 13.91 -5.25 11.09
C GLU A 41 12.46 -4.88 10.71
N ALA A 42 11.97 -3.71 11.12
CA ALA A 42 10.66 -3.21 10.72
C ALA A 42 10.55 -3.02 9.20
N ALA A 43 11.57 -2.42 8.57
CA ALA A 43 11.62 -2.24 7.12
C ALA A 43 11.65 -3.59 6.39
N LEU A 44 12.41 -4.57 6.90
CA LEU A 44 12.45 -5.92 6.34
C LEU A 44 11.10 -6.63 6.50
N ALA A 45 10.46 -6.56 7.67
CA ALA A 45 9.14 -7.14 7.91
C ALA A 45 8.09 -6.57 6.94
N SER A 46 8.06 -5.24 6.78
CA SER A 46 7.17 -4.57 5.83
C SER A 46 7.42 -5.02 4.40
N ARG A 47 8.70 -5.05 3.98
CA ARG A 47 9.06 -5.47 2.62
C ARG A 47 8.70 -6.93 2.33
N LEU A 48 8.91 -7.82 3.28
CA LEU A 48 8.54 -9.23 3.15
C LEU A 48 7.03 -9.42 3.06
N SER A 49 6.26 -8.76 3.94
CA SER A 49 4.81 -8.87 3.97
C SER A 49 4.17 -8.34 2.69
N LEU A 50 4.48 -7.09 2.32
CA LEU A 50 3.94 -6.46 1.11
C LEU A 50 4.39 -7.19 -0.15
N GLY A 51 5.67 -7.56 -0.21
CA GLY A 51 6.22 -8.25 -1.37
C GLY A 51 5.57 -9.62 -1.61
N VAL A 52 5.29 -10.38 -0.56
CA VAL A 52 4.55 -11.65 -0.68
C VAL A 52 3.11 -11.41 -1.11
N LEU A 53 2.42 -10.42 -0.55
CA LEU A 53 1.05 -10.08 -0.96
C LEU A 53 0.98 -9.69 -2.44
N GLN A 54 1.89 -8.84 -2.90
CA GLN A 54 1.97 -8.38 -4.29
C GLN A 54 2.39 -9.46 -5.29
N ASN A 55 3.10 -10.51 -4.84
CA ASN A 55 3.65 -11.55 -5.72
C ASN A 55 3.14 -12.96 -5.35
N SER A 56 2.00 -13.06 -4.70
CA SER A 56 1.51 -14.32 -4.13
C SER A 56 1.29 -15.41 -5.18
N SER A 57 0.68 -15.08 -6.33
CA SER A 57 0.42 -16.04 -7.40
C SER A 57 1.72 -16.50 -8.08
N LEU A 58 2.66 -15.60 -8.28
CA LEU A 58 3.96 -15.94 -8.86
C LEU A 58 4.79 -16.79 -7.90
N CYS A 59 4.76 -16.48 -6.59
CA CYS A 59 5.37 -17.33 -5.58
C CYS A 59 4.74 -18.73 -5.57
N ASP A 60 3.42 -18.81 -5.62
CA ASP A 60 2.69 -20.09 -5.67
C ASP A 60 3.04 -20.90 -6.94
N PHE A 61 3.20 -20.24 -8.07
CA PHE A 61 3.65 -20.88 -9.30
C PHE A 61 5.04 -21.50 -9.15
N TYR A 62 6.01 -20.78 -8.61
CA TYR A 62 7.36 -21.32 -8.37
C TYR A 62 7.37 -22.40 -7.29
N ILE A 63 6.57 -22.27 -6.22
CA ILE A 63 6.43 -23.36 -5.23
C ILE A 63 5.88 -24.61 -5.93
N GLY A 64 4.83 -24.47 -6.75
CA GLY A 64 4.21 -25.59 -7.46
C GLY A 64 5.13 -26.30 -8.45
N ALA A 65 6.05 -25.57 -9.07
CA ALA A 65 7.02 -26.15 -10.00
C ALA A 65 8.04 -27.07 -9.31
N PHE A 66 8.32 -26.87 -8.03
CA PHE A 66 9.33 -27.63 -7.27
C PHE A 66 8.76 -28.45 -6.11
N CYS A 67 7.45 -28.35 -5.86
CA CYS A 67 6.73 -29.10 -4.83
C CYS A 67 5.95 -30.26 -5.44
N THR A 68 6.05 -31.43 -4.86
CA THR A 68 5.27 -32.62 -5.30
C THR A 68 3.79 -32.53 -4.91
N GLN A 69 3.47 -31.74 -3.89
CA GLN A 69 2.12 -31.48 -3.42
C GLN A 69 1.53 -30.24 -4.11
N SER A 70 0.24 -30.27 -4.41
CA SER A 70 -0.47 -29.06 -4.87
C SER A 70 -0.39 -27.94 -3.83
N VAL A 71 -0.01 -26.76 -4.24
CA VAL A 71 0.13 -25.56 -3.37
C VAL A 71 -1.20 -25.25 -2.64
N LYS A 72 -2.33 -25.49 -3.30
CA LYS A 72 -3.69 -25.30 -2.72
C LYS A 72 -3.98 -26.23 -1.55
N LYS A 73 -3.33 -27.41 -1.48
CA LYS A 73 -3.50 -28.41 -0.43
C LYS A 73 -2.52 -28.21 0.74
N LEU A 74 -1.54 -27.36 0.61
CA LEU A 74 -0.63 -27.03 1.70
C LEU A 74 -1.38 -26.31 2.83
N GLU A 75 -1.00 -26.59 4.07
CA GLU A 75 -1.47 -25.82 5.21
C GLU A 75 -1.20 -24.33 4.97
N PRO A 76 -2.17 -23.43 5.22
CA PRO A 76 -2.03 -22.01 4.89
C PRO A 76 -0.79 -21.34 5.48
N LYS A 77 -0.42 -21.66 6.73
CA LYS A 77 0.78 -21.13 7.37
C LYS A 77 2.06 -21.64 6.69
N LEU A 78 2.11 -22.91 6.35
CA LEU A 78 3.25 -23.49 5.62
C LEU A 78 3.40 -22.84 4.24
N ARG A 79 2.30 -22.61 3.54
CA ARG A 79 2.30 -21.91 2.25
C ARG A 79 2.84 -20.50 2.39
N ASP A 80 2.45 -19.75 3.42
CA ASP A 80 2.95 -18.40 3.65
C ASP A 80 4.46 -18.39 3.99
N ILE A 81 4.96 -19.40 4.73
CA ILE A 81 6.41 -19.60 4.97
C ILE A 81 7.15 -19.86 3.65
N LEU A 82 6.63 -20.72 2.78
CA LEU A 82 7.22 -21.00 1.48
C LEU A 82 7.21 -19.74 0.59
N ARG A 83 6.12 -18.98 0.56
CA ARG A 83 6.04 -17.70 -0.17
C ARG A 83 7.09 -16.70 0.32
N LEU A 84 7.26 -16.56 1.64
CA LEU A 84 8.31 -15.73 2.24
C LEU A 84 9.71 -16.16 1.79
N GLY A 85 9.96 -17.49 1.75
CA GLY A 85 11.22 -18.03 1.26
C GLY A 85 11.46 -17.74 -0.23
N VAL A 86 10.46 -18.02 -1.08
CA VAL A 86 10.53 -17.75 -2.53
C VAL A 86 10.73 -16.27 -2.79
N TYR A 87 9.97 -15.40 -2.10
CA TYR A 87 10.11 -13.95 -2.28
C TYR A 87 11.53 -13.48 -1.96
N GLN A 88 12.13 -13.96 -0.88
CA GLN A 88 13.52 -13.65 -0.53
C GLN A 88 14.52 -14.12 -1.60
N LEU A 89 14.32 -15.33 -2.13
CA LEU A 89 15.22 -15.93 -3.11
C LEU A 89 15.15 -15.26 -4.50
N VAL A 90 13.96 -14.82 -4.89
CA VAL A 90 13.70 -14.34 -6.26
C VAL A 90 13.77 -12.81 -6.37
N PHE A 91 13.37 -12.09 -5.32
CA PHE A 91 13.20 -10.63 -5.38
C PHE A 91 14.16 -9.83 -4.49
N LEU A 92 14.93 -10.49 -3.61
CA LEU A 92 15.82 -9.78 -2.68
C LEU A 92 17.29 -10.18 -2.89
N ASP A 93 17.99 -9.41 -3.71
CA ASP A 93 19.40 -9.68 -4.03
C ASP A 93 20.36 -9.57 -2.84
N LYS A 94 20.00 -8.74 -1.85
CA LYS A 94 20.84 -8.52 -0.65
C LYS A 94 20.77 -9.67 0.36
N ILE A 95 19.87 -10.64 0.20
CA ILE A 95 19.74 -11.78 1.09
C ILE A 95 20.41 -12.99 0.43
N PRO A 96 21.49 -13.56 1.06
CA PRO A 96 22.14 -14.76 0.52
C PRO A 96 21.14 -15.92 0.45
N PRO A 97 21.11 -16.72 -0.64
CA PRO A 97 20.17 -17.82 -0.81
C PRO A 97 20.18 -18.82 0.35
N ARG A 98 21.37 -19.16 0.87
CA ARG A 98 21.51 -20.07 2.03
C ARG A 98 20.82 -19.50 3.28
N ALA A 99 20.92 -18.18 3.50
CA ALA A 99 20.28 -17.53 4.64
C ALA A 99 18.76 -17.55 4.49
N ALA A 100 18.23 -17.26 3.30
CA ALA A 100 16.80 -17.32 3.03
C ALA A 100 16.22 -18.72 3.31
N VAL A 101 16.90 -19.78 2.86
CA VAL A 101 16.47 -21.16 3.10
C VAL A 101 16.54 -21.52 4.59
N ASN A 102 17.67 -21.27 5.26
CA ASN A 102 17.86 -21.61 6.65
C ASN A 102 16.86 -20.90 7.56
N GLU A 103 16.66 -19.61 7.36
CA GLU A 103 15.69 -18.83 8.13
C GLU A 103 14.25 -19.29 7.91
N SER A 104 13.87 -19.68 6.68
CA SER A 104 12.54 -20.23 6.41
C SER A 104 12.32 -21.57 7.07
N VAL A 105 13.34 -22.44 7.10
CA VAL A 105 13.30 -23.72 7.83
C VAL A 105 13.21 -23.49 9.34
N ALA A 106 13.99 -22.55 9.87
CA ALA A 106 13.94 -22.18 11.28
C ALA A 106 12.56 -21.61 11.67
N LEU A 107 11.99 -20.72 10.82
CA LEU A 107 10.65 -20.19 11.00
C LEU A 107 9.59 -21.30 11.01
N CYS A 108 9.69 -22.28 10.11
CA CYS A 108 8.80 -23.44 10.06
C CYS A 108 8.82 -24.20 11.40
N ARG A 109 9.99 -24.45 11.95
CA ARG A 109 10.14 -25.12 13.25
C ARG A 109 9.60 -24.27 14.40
N ARG A 110 9.92 -22.98 14.46
CA ARG A 110 9.36 -22.07 15.47
C ARG A 110 7.83 -22.03 15.46
N CYS A 111 7.23 -22.28 14.31
CA CYS A 111 5.78 -22.38 14.17
C CYS A 111 5.19 -23.77 14.54
N GLY A 112 6.00 -24.70 15.03
CA GLY A 112 5.56 -26.05 15.38
C GLY A 112 5.31 -26.96 14.17
N LEU A 113 5.83 -26.60 12.99
CA LEU A 113 5.67 -27.35 11.75
C LEU A 113 6.92 -28.20 11.42
N ASP A 114 7.53 -28.83 12.43
CA ASP A 114 8.78 -29.57 12.30
C ASP A 114 8.76 -30.62 11.21
N ARG A 115 7.61 -31.34 11.06
CA ARG A 115 7.42 -32.36 10.03
C ARG A 115 7.52 -31.80 8.62
N ALA A 116 7.20 -30.53 8.43
CA ALA A 116 7.25 -29.87 7.13
C ALA A 116 8.61 -29.20 6.83
N ALA A 117 9.52 -29.15 7.81
CA ALA A 117 10.83 -28.50 7.66
C ALA A 117 11.65 -29.10 6.50
N GLY A 118 11.56 -30.42 6.28
CA GLY A 118 12.19 -31.10 5.15
C GLY A 118 11.65 -30.65 3.80
N LEU A 119 10.33 -30.48 3.69
CA LEU A 119 9.66 -29.97 2.50
C LEU A 119 10.06 -28.51 2.19
N VAL A 120 10.05 -27.64 3.22
CA VAL A 120 10.48 -26.24 3.07
C VAL A 120 11.91 -26.18 2.56
N ASN A 121 12.82 -26.94 3.15
CA ASN A 121 14.23 -27.00 2.70
C ASN A 121 14.35 -27.48 1.26
N ALA A 122 13.67 -28.58 0.90
CA ALA A 122 13.78 -29.16 -0.44
C ALA A 122 13.24 -28.21 -1.55
N VAL A 123 12.06 -27.61 -1.32
CA VAL A 123 11.46 -26.67 -2.28
C VAL A 123 12.34 -25.42 -2.42
N LEU A 124 12.71 -24.78 -1.31
CA LEU A 124 13.45 -23.51 -1.38
C LEU A 124 14.88 -23.69 -1.90
N ARG A 125 15.54 -24.81 -1.62
CA ARG A 125 16.84 -25.10 -2.25
C ARG A 125 16.74 -25.20 -3.76
N ARG A 126 15.74 -25.93 -4.28
CA ARG A 126 15.51 -26.05 -5.73
C ARG A 126 15.20 -24.69 -6.36
N VAL A 127 14.38 -23.86 -5.72
CA VAL A 127 14.15 -22.48 -6.18
C VAL A 127 15.46 -21.69 -6.22
N GLY A 128 16.27 -21.75 -5.16
CA GLY A 128 17.55 -21.04 -5.08
C GLY A 128 18.58 -21.50 -6.11
N GLU A 129 18.68 -22.82 -6.34
CA GLU A 129 19.58 -23.42 -7.34
C GLU A 129 19.18 -23.02 -8.78
N ASN A 130 17.88 -22.85 -9.04
CA ASN A 130 17.34 -22.45 -10.34
C ASN A 130 17.04 -20.95 -10.45
N ARG A 131 17.53 -20.11 -9.55
CA ARG A 131 17.22 -18.68 -9.48
C ARG A 131 17.40 -17.95 -10.83
N ASN A 132 18.41 -18.33 -11.60
CA ASN A 132 18.71 -17.71 -12.90
C ASN A 132 18.02 -18.40 -14.09
N SER A 133 17.29 -19.48 -13.84
CA SER A 133 16.60 -20.30 -14.86
C SER A 133 15.28 -20.85 -14.31
N LEU A 134 14.51 -19.99 -13.66
CA LEU A 134 13.19 -20.35 -13.13
C LEU A 134 12.26 -20.77 -14.25
N PRO A 135 11.32 -21.71 -13.98
CA PRO A 135 10.35 -22.16 -14.97
C PRO A 135 9.59 -20.98 -15.59
N ALA A 136 9.45 -20.98 -16.90
CA ALA A 136 8.65 -19.99 -17.61
C ALA A 136 7.17 -20.18 -17.27
N ILE A 137 6.47 -19.06 -17.08
CA ILE A 137 5.02 -19.08 -16.90
C ILE A 137 4.38 -19.50 -18.23
N PRO A 138 3.50 -20.50 -18.25
CA PRO A 138 2.89 -21.00 -19.46
C PRO A 138 1.95 -19.98 -20.12
N ASN A 139 1.47 -20.31 -21.33
CA ASN A 139 0.42 -19.58 -22.05
C ASN A 139 0.73 -18.09 -22.23
N ALA A 140 1.96 -17.75 -22.69
CA ALA A 140 2.32 -16.37 -23.00
C ALA A 140 1.24 -15.73 -23.92
N GLY A 141 0.86 -14.49 -23.61
CA GLY A 141 -0.21 -13.81 -24.34
C GLY A 141 -1.63 -14.03 -23.78
N SER A 142 -1.80 -14.87 -22.75
CA SER A 142 -3.10 -15.12 -22.12
C SER A 142 -3.30 -14.28 -20.84
N ALA A 143 -4.56 -14.14 -20.42
CA ALA A 143 -4.91 -13.54 -19.14
C ALA A 143 -4.35 -14.34 -17.96
N GLU A 144 -4.31 -15.67 -18.05
CA GLU A 144 -3.74 -16.54 -17.03
C GLU A 144 -2.24 -16.23 -16.82
N HIS A 145 -1.50 -16.07 -17.93
CA HIS A 145 -0.09 -15.67 -17.89
C HIS A 145 0.11 -14.38 -17.10
N LEU A 146 -0.63 -13.32 -17.42
CA LEU A 146 -0.55 -12.03 -16.73
C LEU A 146 -1.00 -12.12 -15.27
N SER A 147 -2.06 -12.88 -15.00
CA SER A 147 -2.56 -13.10 -13.65
C SER A 147 -1.51 -13.74 -12.74
N ILE A 148 -0.78 -14.73 -13.22
CA ILE A 148 0.33 -15.35 -12.48
C ILE A 148 1.51 -14.38 -12.37
N LYS A 149 1.95 -13.81 -13.48
CA LYS A 149 3.14 -12.95 -13.59
C LYS A 149 3.08 -11.73 -12.67
N TYR A 150 1.92 -11.10 -12.62
CA TYR A 150 1.70 -9.87 -11.84
C TYR A 150 0.86 -10.07 -10.58
N SER A 151 0.45 -11.32 -10.30
CA SER A 151 -0.33 -11.69 -9.11
C SER A 151 -1.64 -10.90 -8.93
N HIS A 152 -2.35 -10.66 -10.03
CA HIS A 152 -3.66 -10.03 -10.02
C HIS A 152 -4.78 -11.06 -10.27
N PRO A 153 -5.99 -10.87 -9.72
CA PRO A 153 -7.11 -11.78 -9.94
C PRO A 153 -7.44 -11.92 -11.43
N ILE A 154 -7.65 -13.14 -11.88
CA ILE A 154 -7.91 -13.46 -13.29
C ILE A 154 -9.09 -12.66 -13.86
N TRP A 155 -10.17 -12.49 -13.10
CA TRP A 155 -11.33 -11.72 -13.53
C TRP A 155 -11.02 -10.24 -13.85
N LEU A 156 -10.09 -9.64 -13.11
CA LEU A 156 -9.64 -8.26 -13.35
C LEU A 156 -8.81 -8.18 -14.61
N VAL A 157 -7.89 -9.15 -14.79
CA VAL A 157 -7.03 -9.23 -15.97
C VAL A 157 -7.85 -9.43 -17.23
N ASP A 158 -8.80 -10.38 -17.23
CA ASP A 158 -9.71 -10.64 -18.34
C ASP A 158 -10.51 -9.40 -18.73
N ARG A 159 -11.05 -8.70 -17.74
CA ARG A 159 -11.80 -7.48 -17.94
C ARG A 159 -10.93 -6.38 -18.59
N LEU A 160 -9.73 -6.16 -18.07
CA LEU A 160 -8.81 -5.16 -18.61
C LEU A 160 -8.37 -5.51 -20.05
N ILE A 161 -8.10 -6.78 -20.34
CA ILE A 161 -7.77 -7.22 -21.71
C ILE A 161 -8.95 -6.94 -22.65
N THR A 162 -10.17 -7.26 -22.22
CA THR A 162 -11.37 -7.05 -23.03
C THR A 162 -11.61 -5.56 -23.31
N GLU A 163 -11.42 -4.70 -22.33
CA GLU A 163 -11.71 -3.27 -22.43
C GLU A 163 -10.58 -2.45 -23.07
N ARG A 164 -9.31 -2.87 -22.89
CA ARG A 164 -8.12 -2.07 -23.23
C ARG A 164 -7.06 -2.79 -24.06
N GLY A 165 -7.21 -4.09 -24.27
CA GLY A 165 -6.22 -4.92 -24.95
C GLY A 165 -5.08 -5.43 -24.05
N TYR A 166 -4.33 -6.38 -24.58
CA TYR A 166 -3.30 -7.11 -23.83
C TYR A 166 -2.12 -6.21 -23.42
N ASP A 167 -1.56 -5.43 -24.35
CA ASP A 167 -0.36 -4.61 -24.12
C ASP A 167 -0.60 -3.53 -23.07
N PHE A 168 -1.76 -2.85 -23.12
CA PHE A 168 -2.17 -1.91 -22.10
C PHE A 168 -2.29 -2.60 -20.74
N THR A 169 -2.95 -3.76 -20.71
CA THR A 169 -3.15 -4.52 -19.47
C THR A 169 -1.83 -4.93 -18.85
N GLU A 170 -0.89 -5.45 -19.64
CA GLU A 170 0.43 -5.81 -19.12
C GLU A 170 1.17 -4.60 -18.56
N ALA A 171 1.18 -3.47 -19.26
CA ALA A 171 1.81 -2.25 -18.80
C ALA A 171 1.17 -1.73 -17.50
N PHE A 172 -0.17 -1.77 -17.41
CA PHE A 172 -0.92 -1.37 -16.23
C PHE A 172 -0.59 -2.25 -15.01
N LEU A 173 -0.64 -3.58 -15.16
CA LEU A 173 -0.35 -4.51 -14.07
C LEU A 173 1.11 -4.40 -13.58
N ARG A 174 2.03 -4.15 -14.50
CA ARG A 174 3.44 -3.88 -14.18
C ARG A 174 3.57 -2.61 -13.34
N CYS A 175 2.87 -1.55 -13.74
CA CYS A 175 2.85 -0.28 -13.01
C CYS A 175 2.27 -0.46 -11.60
N CYS A 176 1.16 -1.21 -11.46
CA CYS A 176 0.56 -1.50 -10.15
C CYS A 176 1.50 -2.20 -9.17
N ASN A 177 2.48 -2.96 -9.66
CA ASN A 177 3.47 -3.67 -8.84
C ASN A 177 4.73 -2.85 -8.55
N THR A 178 4.87 -1.65 -9.11
CA THR A 178 5.96 -0.75 -8.73
C THR A 178 5.68 -0.11 -7.36
N PRO A 179 6.71 0.16 -6.55
CA PRO A 179 6.52 0.94 -5.33
C PRO A 179 5.88 2.28 -5.68
N PRO A 180 4.78 2.68 -5.01
CA PRO A 180 4.18 3.97 -5.26
C PRO A 180 5.14 5.09 -4.87
N GLY A 181 5.17 6.17 -5.64
CA GLY A 181 5.78 7.41 -5.22
C GLY A 181 5.02 7.98 -4.01
N LEU A 182 5.69 8.74 -3.19
CA LEU A 182 5.06 9.45 -2.09
C LEU A 182 4.71 10.86 -2.56
N ASP A 183 3.45 11.08 -2.94
CA ASP A 183 2.98 12.40 -3.35
C ASP A 183 2.50 13.20 -2.13
N ILE A 184 2.93 14.45 -2.07
CA ILE A 184 2.45 15.44 -1.12
C ILE A 184 1.81 16.62 -1.87
N GLN A 185 0.85 17.25 -1.21
CA GLN A 185 0.19 18.45 -1.71
C GLN A 185 0.53 19.62 -0.81
N VAL A 186 1.01 20.69 -1.39
CA VAL A 186 1.35 21.90 -0.64
C VAL A 186 0.06 22.57 -0.14
N ASN A 187 0.04 22.95 1.12
CA ASN A 187 -1.06 23.72 1.71
C ASN A 187 -0.90 25.20 1.34
N THR A 188 -1.51 25.59 0.24
CA THR A 188 -1.42 26.97 -0.29
C THR A 188 -2.14 28.01 0.55
N LEU A 189 -2.87 27.61 1.61
CA LEU A 189 -3.35 28.53 2.65
C LEU A 189 -2.23 29.11 3.53
N LYS A 190 -1.09 28.39 3.61
CA LYS A 190 0.03 28.73 4.51
C LYS A 190 1.32 29.11 3.79
N VAL A 191 1.59 28.49 2.64
CA VAL A 191 2.85 28.67 1.91
C VAL A 191 2.62 28.51 0.42
N SER A 192 3.32 29.27 -0.43
CA SER A 192 3.27 29.05 -1.86
C SER A 192 4.01 27.75 -2.24
N ALA A 193 3.62 27.11 -3.37
CA ALA A 193 4.30 25.92 -3.87
C ALA A 193 5.79 26.16 -4.12
N ASP A 194 6.14 27.32 -4.65
CA ASP A 194 7.53 27.70 -4.94
C ASP A 194 8.37 27.91 -3.67
N ASP A 195 7.78 28.54 -2.65
CA ASP A 195 8.46 28.71 -1.37
C ASP A 195 8.71 27.39 -0.68
N TYR A 196 7.73 26.49 -0.71
CA TYR A 196 7.90 25.16 -0.14
C TYR A 196 8.91 24.32 -0.93
N ALA A 197 8.91 24.39 -2.25
CA ALA A 197 9.93 23.74 -3.09
C ALA A 197 11.34 24.25 -2.76
N ARG A 198 11.51 25.56 -2.53
CA ARG A 198 12.78 26.14 -2.06
C ARG A 198 13.19 25.64 -0.67
N ALA A 199 12.24 25.43 0.23
CA ALA A 199 12.52 24.83 1.54
C ALA A 199 12.97 23.37 1.41
N LEU A 200 12.32 22.58 0.56
CA LEU A 200 12.74 21.20 0.26
C LEU A 200 14.12 21.13 -0.39
N ALA A 201 14.45 22.04 -1.29
CA ALA A 201 15.76 22.09 -1.96
C ALA A 201 16.93 22.32 -0.99
N ARG A 202 16.67 22.83 0.21
CA ARG A 202 17.67 22.98 1.29
C ARG A 202 17.81 21.74 2.16
N SER A 203 16.96 20.75 1.96
CA SER A 203 17.03 19.45 2.60
C SER A 203 17.66 18.42 1.64
N ASP A 204 18.28 17.37 2.17
CA ASP A 204 18.87 16.28 1.36
C ASP A 204 17.79 15.32 0.78
N ILE A 205 16.58 15.81 0.56
CA ILE A 205 15.45 14.99 0.09
C ILE A 205 15.30 15.19 -1.41
N ALA A 206 15.46 14.11 -2.17
CA ALA A 206 15.19 14.11 -3.60
C ALA A 206 13.69 14.21 -3.88
N TYR A 207 13.28 15.11 -4.74
CA TYR A 207 11.89 15.31 -5.11
C TYR A 207 11.74 15.68 -6.59
N THR A 208 10.54 15.54 -7.10
CA THR A 208 10.11 16.00 -8.43
C THR A 208 8.87 16.87 -8.29
N LEU A 209 8.87 18.05 -8.89
CA LEU A 209 7.67 18.88 -9.02
C LEU A 209 6.77 18.27 -10.10
N CYS A 210 5.46 18.22 -9.83
CA CYS A 210 4.49 17.76 -10.79
C CYS A 210 3.94 18.94 -11.59
N ASP A 211 3.86 18.79 -12.91
CA ASP A 211 3.28 19.81 -13.77
C ASP A 211 1.79 20.01 -13.49
N PHE A 212 1.11 18.92 -13.15
CA PHE A 212 -0.30 18.91 -12.80
C PHE A 212 -0.64 17.77 -11.83
N PRO A 213 -1.48 17.99 -10.82
CA PRO A 213 -2.04 19.29 -10.38
C PRO A 213 -0.98 20.19 -9.73
N SER A 214 -1.20 21.50 -9.78
CA SER A 214 -0.29 22.48 -9.18
C SER A 214 -0.15 22.27 -7.67
N GLY A 215 1.08 22.42 -7.15
CA GLY A 215 1.38 22.20 -5.74
C GLY A 215 1.54 20.72 -5.33
N CYS A 216 1.55 19.82 -6.31
CA CYS A 216 1.88 18.41 -6.08
C CYS A 216 3.40 18.19 -6.21
N ILE A 217 3.96 17.48 -5.25
CA ILE A 217 5.39 17.15 -5.20
C ILE A 217 5.53 15.64 -4.92
N THR A 218 6.27 14.94 -5.79
CA THR A 218 6.63 13.53 -5.58
C THR A 218 7.96 13.43 -4.86
N LEU A 219 7.99 12.74 -3.74
CA LEU A 219 9.20 12.49 -2.94
C LEU A 219 9.83 11.15 -3.33
N HIS A 220 11.16 11.12 -3.38
CA HIS A 220 11.94 9.93 -3.73
C HIS A 220 12.65 9.32 -2.51
N GLY A 221 12.01 9.35 -1.36
CA GLY A 221 12.51 8.79 -0.10
C GLY A 221 12.20 9.69 1.09
N GLY A 222 12.72 9.30 2.25
CA GLY A 222 12.51 10.05 3.50
C GLY A 222 11.25 9.62 4.28
N SER A 223 11.15 10.13 5.50
CA SER A 223 9.97 9.99 6.35
C SER A 223 9.12 11.25 6.24
N VAL A 224 7.82 11.11 6.01
CA VAL A 224 6.87 12.23 5.92
C VAL A 224 6.95 13.14 7.13
N THR A 225 7.03 12.56 8.31
CA THR A 225 7.06 13.30 9.59
C THR A 225 8.38 14.03 9.85
N ALA A 226 9.44 13.68 9.10
CA ALA A 226 10.74 14.34 9.17
C ALA A 226 10.90 15.46 8.13
N LEU A 227 9.91 15.65 7.25
CA LEU A 227 9.94 16.74 6.26
C LEU A 227 9.76 18.09 6.92
N PRO A 228 10.44 19.13 6.42
CA PRO A 228 10.21 20.50 6.88
C PRO A 228 8.75 20.91 6.77
N GLY A 229 8.19 21.46 7.82
CA GLY A 229 6.83 22.00 7.82
C GLY A 229 5.73 20.95 7.99
N PHE A 230 6.04 19.72 8.39
CA PHE A 230 5.00 18.72 8.68
C PHE A 230 4.12 19.15 9.86
N GLU A 231 4.72 19.47 10.98
CA GLU A 231 3.96 19.88 12.20
C GLU A 231 3.26 21.22 11.97
N GLU A 232 3.86 22.11 11.21
CA GLU A 232 3.29 23.42 10.84
C GLU A 232 2.14 23.29 9.83
N GLY A 233 1.92 22.11 9.27
CA GLY A 233 0.87 21.84 8.30
C GLY A 233 1.08 22.53 6.95
N LEU A 234 2.33 22.66 6.49
CA LEU A 234 2.64 23.26 5.20
C LEU A 234 2.31 22.34 4.01
N PHE A 235 2.05 21.07 4.28
CA PHE A 235 1.65 20.08 3.28
C PHE A 235 0.83 18.94 3.90
N TYR A 236 0.23 18.12 3.06
CA TYR A 236 -0.43 16.86 3.43
C TYR A 236 -0.14 15.78 2.38
N VAL A 237 -0.22 14.52 2.80
CA VAL A 237 -0.01 13.38 1.90
C VAL A 237 -1.30 13.11 1.13
N GLN A 238 -1.21 13.10 -0.18
CA GLN A 238 -2.33 12.71 -1.04
C GLN A 238 -1.81 12.29 -2.42
N ASP A 239 -2.28 11.14 -2.87
CA ASP A 239 -2.05 10.66 -4.24
C ASP A 239 -2.55 11.64 -5.30
N ARG A 240 -1.81 11.74 -6.39
CA ARG A 240 -2.09 12.66 -7.49
C ARG A 240 -3.47 12.44 -8.11
N ALA A 241 -3.89 11.18 -8.28
CA ALA A 241 -5.21 10.89 -8.85
C ALA A 241 -6.34 11.33 -7.89
N ALA A 242 -6.15 11.17 -6.58
CA ALA A 242 -7.09 11.68 -5.58
C ALA A 242 -7.18 13.21 -5.59
N ARG A 243 -6.06 13.91 -5.81
CA ARG A 243 -6.04 15.37 -6.00
C ARG A 243 -6.77 15.78 -7.29
N MET A 244 -6.53 15.08 -8.40
CA MET A 244 -7.19 15.35 -9.67
C MET A 244 -8.73 15.25 -9.57
N ALA A 245 -9.26 14.32 -8.77
CA ALA A 245 -10.70 14.23 -8.55
C ALA A 245 -11.27 15.53 -7.97
N VAL A 246 -10.55 16.19 -7.06
CA VAL A 246 -10.96 17.49 -6.49
C VAL A 246 -10.83 18.62 -7.52
N GLU A 247 -9.78 18.57 -8.36
CA GLU A 247 -9.63 19.56 -9.45
C GLU A 247 -10.78 19.48 -10.47
N ILE A 248 -11.24 18.27 -10.81
CA ILE A 248 -12.37 18.04 -11.71
C ILE A 248 -13.69 18.48 -11.07
N ALA A 249 -13.88 18.15 -9.78
CA ALA A 249 -15.06 18.60 -9.03
C ALA A 249 -15.13 20.12 -8.86
N ALA A 250 -13.97 20.78 -8.92
CA ALA A 250 -13.79 22.22 -8.95
C ALA A 250 -14.57 23.00 -7.86
N PRO A 251 -14.52 22.62 -6.57
CA PRO A 251 -15.20 23.38 -5.53
C PRO A 251 -14.62 24.80 -5.43
N MET A 252 -15.53 25.79 -5.28
CA MET A 252 -15.16 27.19 -5.20
C MET A 252 -15.42 27.78 -3.81
N PRO A 253 -14.74 28.87 -3.42
CA PRO A 253 -14.99 29.57 -2.18
C PRO A 253 -16.47 29.88 -1.95
N GLY A 254 -16.96 29.56 -0.73
CA GLY A 254 -18.35 29.76 -0.35
C GLY A 254 -19.29 28.57 -0.62
N MET A 255 -18.88 27.57 -1.41
CA MET A 255 -19.68 26.38 -1.69
C MET A 255 -19.86 25.47 -0.48
N ARG A 256 -20.87 24.62 -0.55
CA ARG A 256 -21.14 23.51 0.36
C ARG A 256 -20.75 22.20 -0.32
N VAL A 257 -19.84 21.47 0.27
CA VAL A 257 -19.26 20.22 -0.29
C VAL A 257 -19.57 19.04 0.61
N LEU A 258 -19.94 17.91 0.01
CA LEU A 258 -20.08 16.62 0.69
C LEU A 258 -18.94 15.68 0.24
N ASP A 259 -18.06 15.26 1.16
CA ASP A 259 -17.15 14.14 0.96
C ASP A 259 -17.71 12.91 1.68
N ALA A 260 -18.46 12.08 0.97
CA ALA A 260 -19.21 10.96 1.53
C ALA A 260 -18.34 9.78 1.99
N CYS A 261 -17.07 9.70 1.57
CA CYS A 261 -16.10 8.65 1.94
C CYS A 261 -14.73 9.29 2.20
N SER A 262 -14.66 10.12 3.24
CA SER A 262 -13.61 11.11 3.39
C SER A 262 -12.31 10.58 3.98
N ALA A 263 -12.38 9.63 4.95
CA ALA A 263 -11.19 9.25 5.71
C ALA A 263 -10.04 8.68 4.85
N PRO A 264 -8.80 9.13 5.08
CA PRO A 264 -8.29 9.95 6.19
C PRO A 264 -8.41 11.48 6.01
N GLY A 265 -9.10 11.99 4.98
CA GLY A 265 -9.39 13.41 4.80
C GLY A 265 -8.72 14.07 3.58
N GLY A 266 -7.89 13.37 2.82
CA GLY A 266 -7.10 13.97 1.73
C GLY A 266 -7.92 14.79 0.73
N LYS A 267 -9.10 14.27 0.27
CA LYS A 267 -9.96 15.01 -0.66
C LYS A 267 -10.65 16.21 0.00
N ALA A 268 -11.11 16.05 1.24
CA ALA A 268 -11.70 17.14 2.01
C ALA A 268 -10.67 18.27 2.27
N PHE A 269 -9.40 17.95 2.59
CA PHE A 269 -8.33 18.95 2.72
C PHE A 269 -8.05 19.65 1.40
N SER A 270 -7.95 18.89 0.31
CA SER A 270 -7.81 19.45 -1.04
C SER A 270 -8.92 20.42 -1.39
N ALA A 271 -10.16 20.05 -1.12
CA ALA A 271 -11.31 20.90 -1.37
C ALA A 271 -11.24 22.18 -0.53
N ALA A 272 -10.93 22.07 0.76
CA ALA A 272 -10.80 23.23 1.66
C ALA A 272 -9.69 24.20 1.22
N VAL A 273 -8.54 23.68 0.80
CA VAL A 273 -7.44 24.49 0.26
C VAL A 273 -7.88 25.21 -1.01
N ARG A 274 -8.54 24.51 -1.95
CA ARG A 274 -9.06 25.08 -3.20
C ARG A 274 -10.15 26.12 -2.94
N MET A 275 -10.98 25.91 -1.92
CA MET A 275 -12.01 26.85 -1.47
C MET A 275 -11.45 28.03 -0.67
N GLU A 276 -10.13 28.15 -0.52
CA GLU A 276 -9.49 29.20 0.28
C GLU A 276 -10.01 29.23 1.74
N ASN A 277 -10.32 28.03 2.28
CA ASN A 277 -10.92 27.87 3.62
C ASN A 277 -12.20 28.69 3.81
N ARG A 278 -13.03 28.84 2.78
CA ARG A 278 -14.31 29.58 2.81
C ARG A 278 -15.43 28.70 2.27
N GLY A 279 -16.49 28.53 3.05
CA GLY A 279 -17.63 27.66 2.73
C GLY A 279 -17.89 26.64 3.83
N ARG A 280 -18.34 25.44 3.44
CA ARG A 280 -18.58 24.33 4.37
C ARG A 280 -18.28 23.00 3.69
N ILE A 281 -17.62 22.10 4.40
CA ILE A 281 -17.38 20.72 3.96
C ILE A 281 -17.93 19.77 5.02
N LEU A 282 -18.87 18.90 4.62
CA LEU A 282 -19.30 17.79 5.45
C LEU A 282 -18.49 16.54 5.03
N ALA A 283 -17.56 16.11 5.88
CA ALA A 283 -16.71 14.96 5.65
C ALA A 283 -17.27 13.74 6.42
N CYS A 284 -17.77 12.75 5.66
CA CYS A 284 -18.38 11.55 6.19
C CYS A 284 -17.48 10.32 6.02
N ASP A 285 -17.57 9.37 6.95
CA ASP A 285 -17.01 8.02 6.80
C ASP A 285 -17.87 7.05 7.63
N ILE A 286 -17.99 5.79 7.18
CA ILE A 286 -18.71 4.77 7.92
C ILE A 286 -18.00 4.38 9.22
N HIS A 287 -16.69 4.59 9.30
CA HIS A 287 -15.85 4.25 10.44
C HIS A 287 -15.63 5.48 11.35
N GLU A 288 -16.43 5.62 12.38
CA GLU A 288 -16.35 6.73 13.34
C GLU A 288 -14.93 6.99 13.86
N LYS A 289 -14.18 5.93 14.17
CA LYS A 289 -12.78 6.06 14.65
C LYS A 289 -11.86 6.76 13.66
N LYS A 290 -12.15 6.69 12.36
CA LYS A 290 -11.34 7.36 11.33
C LYS A 290 -11.63 8.85 11.21
N LEU A 291 -12.77 9.33 11.71
CA LEU A 291 -13.11 10.76 11.71
C LEU A 291 -12.14 11.58 12.55
N ALA A 292 -11.53 10.97 13.57
CA ALA A 292 -10.49 11.61 14.36
C ALA A 292 -9.27 12.00 13.50
N LEU A 293 -8.92 11.20 12.50
CA LEU A 293 -7.81 11.51 11.57
C LEU A 293 -8.11 12.74 10.72
N ILE A 294 -9.37 12.89 10.29
CA ILE A 294 -9.81 14.07 9.53
C ILE A 294 -9.70 15.32 10.38
N ARG A 295 -10.22 15.27 11.63
CA ARG A 295 -10.16 16.42 12.55
C ARG A 295 -8.74 16.83 12.88
N GLN A 296 -7.87 15.88 13.24
CA GLN A 296 -6.46 16.13 13.51
C GLN A 296 -5.72 16.70 12.30
N GLY A 297 -6.01 16.15 11.11
CA GLY A 297 -5.44 16.67 9.86
C GLY A 297 -5.90 18.11 9.56
N ALA A 298 -7.19 18.40 9.71
CA ALA A 298 -7.74 19.73 9.49
C ALA A 298 -7.13 20.75 10.48
N GLU A 299 -7.04 20.40 11.76
CA GLU A 299 -6.41 21.23 12.79
C GLU A 299 -4.95 21.55 12.44
N ARG A 300 -4.14 20.52 12.13
CA ARG A 300 -2.74 20.70 11.73
C ARG A 300 -2.60 21.61 10.51
N LEU A 301 -3.49 21.46 9.53
CA LEU A 301 -3.49 22.25 8.29
C LEU A 301 -4.06 23.67 8.46
N GLY A 302 -4.70 23.96 9.58
CA GLY A 302 -5.38 25.25 9.82
C GLY A 302 -6.66 25.39 8.99
N ILE A 303 -7.40 24.29 8.81
CA ILE A 303 -8.66 24.22 8.07
C ILE A 303 -9.81 24.13 9.10
N ASP A 304 -10.75 25.08 9.05
CA ASP A 304 -11.85 25.21 9.99
C ASP A 304 -13.25 25.00 9.37
N ILE A 305 -13.35 24.89 8.04
CA ILE A 305 -14.63 24.71 7.32
C ILE A 305 -15.09 23.24 7.23
N ILE A 306 -14.31 22.29 7.78
CA ILE A 306 -14.63 20.86 7.74
C ILE A 306 -15.36 20.44 9.02
N THR A 307 -16.54 19.88 8.86
CA THR A 307 -17.27 19.14 9.89
C THR A 307 -17.27 17.65 9.57
N THR A 308 -17.26 16.79 10.61
CA THR A 308 -17.17 15.34 10.41
C THR A 308 -18.39 14.63 10.97
N GLU A 309 -18.90 13.63 10.25
CA GLU A 309 -20.05 12.83 10.69
C GLU A 309 -19.88 11.36 10.31
N ALA A 310 -20.27 10.43 11.21
CA ALA A 310 -20.30 9.01 10.90
C ALA A 310 -21.54 8.70 10.07
N ARG A 311 -21.35 8.31 8.80
CA ARG A 311 -22.43 8.00 7.86
C ARG A 311 -22.08 6.82 6.96
N ASP A 312 -23.11 6.04 6.65
CA ASP A 312 -23.06 4.99 5.62
C ASP A 312 -23.58 5.59 4.31
N ALA A 313 -22.69 5.84 3.36
CA ALA A 313 -23.03 6.44 2.05
C ALA A 313 -24.00 5.56 1.20
N ARG A 314 -24.25 4.31 1.59
CA ARG A 314 -25.25 3.45 0.94
C ARG A 314 -26.70 3.78 1.38
N ARG A 315 -26.86 4.62 2.41
CA ARG A 315 -28.16 5.00 2.95
C ARG A 315 -28.47 6.42 2.50
N SER A 316 -29.60 6.61 1.84
CA SER A 316 -30.11 7.93 1.53
C SER A 316 -30.51 8.69 2.78
N ASP A 317 -30.35 9.99 2.78
CA ASP A 317 -30.80 10.90 3.82
C ASP A 317 -31.43 12.13 3.18
N ALA A 318 -32.73 12.27 3.33
CA ALA A 318 -33.50 13.37 2.75
C ALA A 318 -33.01 14.76 3.20
N ALA A 319 -32.37 14.85 4.37
CA ALA A 319 -31.80 16.11 4.84
C ALA A 319 -30.59 16.58 4.04
N LEU A 320 -29.94 15.67 3.30
CA LEU A 320 -28.78 15.97 2.45
C LEU A 320 -29.14 16.22 0.97
N GLU A 321 -30.36 15.88 0.58
CA GLU A 321 -30.80 16.04 -0.83
C GLU A 321 -30.85 17.53 -1.21
N GLY A 322 -30.12 17.91 -2.26
CA GLY A 322 -29.99 19.29 -2.69
C GLY A 322 -29.29 20.24 -1.70
N ALA A 323 -28.66 19.69 -0.64
CA ALA A 323 -28.02 20.50 0.39
C ALA A 323 -26.59 20.93 0.02
N PHE A 324 -25.99 20.39 -1.02
CA PHE A 324 -24.61 20.62 -1.43
C PHE A 324 -24.50 21.07 -2.88
N ASP A 325 -23.46 21.81 -3.16
CA ASP A 325 -23.14 22.32 -4.48
C ASP A 325 -22.20 21.33 -5.22
N VAL A 326 -21.43 20.54 -4.44
CA VAL A 326 -20.49 19.51 -4.93
C VAL A 326 -20.52 18.30 -3.99
#